data_97a1f4b8b344d39f5313157edbe788d8
#
_entry.id   97a1f4b8b344d39f5313157edbe788d8
#
_cell.length_a   1.000
_cell.length_b   1.000
_cell.length_c   1.000
_cell.angle_alpha   90.00
_cell.angle_beta   90.00
_cell.angle_gamma   90.00
#
_symmetry.space_group_name_H-M   'P 1'
#
loop_
_entity.id
_entity.type
_entity.pdbx_description
1 polymer ?
#
loop_
_entity_poly.entity_id
_entity_poly.type
_entity_poly.pdbx_seq_one_letter_code
_entity_poly.pdbx_strand_id
1 'polypeptide(L)'
;TYSENKILYKIDEVDGAEAYIFSNNPEEELYNVRFTLIGENLGDYVLSEASAINRIYEYTPPINGVKQGNYAPVIQLTAPSKIQVGGVNGTYHPNEKTSLSFEVAGSNNDLNLFSDIDNTDNTGFAGKLTVNQTLLKTTEEKKLDAFAILDYINKDFKTIERLYTVEFNRDWNINNPLGNQRYVVGGIDYSDTNFGDFRYEFQNLDFSENFSGNRHVLGINLKFKNFKFTTNGSTLQSNGSELNSKFFRVHNLATYSFKKSWIGAKLSTENNQIRTIINDSLTPSSQKFNSYEIFSGLGDSTKVFSEIGFRHRVNDSIRDYELKRVSTSNNIYLKSRILNNSTSQLAVFANYRILKKEDEMEEKENSLNSRIIYNQSFLKNSIRLNTAIETNNGVLPQQEFTYIQVEPGEGTYTWNDYNENNIQELDEFELAQFQDEAEYIRILLPNQIFVKISQTKISQTLTLNPQQWFNLKGFKKVVAHFFNQTSFLIDKKVRRDDTVFIINPFEDYLENELAAVSNFRNVLFFNKGKQKFTTSYTFIRSSNKNFLSIGLTKSKLKSHQLNFNHKFWN
;
A
#
# COMPACT_ATOMS: atom_id res chain seq x y z
N THR A 1 -9.42 32.27 29.90
CA THR A 1 -8.32 33.26 29.69
C THR A 1 -8.25 33.55 28.21
N TYR A 2 -8.39 34.82 27.85
CA TYR A 2 -8.28 35.31 26.47
C TYR A 2 -6.95 34.87 25.84
N SER A 3 -6.99 34.52 24.56
CA SER A 3 -5.81 34.20 23.74
C SER A 3 -6.13 34.55 22.29
N GLU A 4 -5.36 35.43 21.66
CA GLU A 4 -5.53 35.89 20.29
C GLU A 4 -5.50 34.74 19.26
N ASN A 5 -4.91 33.60 19.62
CA ASN A 5 -4.79 32.42 18.73
C ASN A 5 -5.88 31.36 18.97
N LYS A 6 -6.96 31.68 19.68
CA LYS A 6 -8.05 30.73 19.96
C LYS A 6 -9.40 31.32 19.58
N ILE A 7 -10.23 30.50 18.97
CA ILE A 7 -11.64 30.81 18.75
C ILE A 7 -12.36 30.61 20.09
N LEU A 8 -12.89 31.70 20.64
CA LEU A 8 -13.53 31.71 21.94
C LEU A 8 -14.99 32.16 21.81
N TYR A 9 -15.82 31.77 22.77
CA TYR A 9 -17.25 32.02 22.77
C TYR A 9 -17.64 32.60 24.12
N LYS A 10 -18.58 33.55 24.14
CA LYS A 10 -19.30 33.95 25.34
C LYS A 10 -20.64 33.22 25.41
N ILE A 11 -21.20 33.16 26.59
CA ILE A 11 -22.58 32.73 26.78
C ILE A 11 -23.48 33.99 26.67
N ASP A 12 -24.50 33.87 25.82
CA ASP A 12 -25.49 34.95 25.63
C ASP A 12 -26.89 34.34 25.44
N GLU A 13 -27.93 35.12 25.63
CA GLU A 13 -29.31 34.68 25.42
C GLU A 13 -29.78 35.11 24.02
N VAL A 14 -30.17 34.14 23.19
CA VAL A 14 -30.72 34.37 21.86
C VAL A 14 -32.09 33.72 21.78
N ASP A 15 -33.10 34.52 21.50
CA ASP A 15 -34.52 34.09 21.43
C ASP A 15 -35.01 33.31 22.65
N GLY A 16 -34.51 33.68 23.87
CA GLY A 16 -34.87 33.05 25.13
C GLY A 16 -34.12 31.73 25.40
N ALA A 17 -33.11 31.38 24.62
CA ALA A 17 -32.24 30.24 24.83
C ALA A 17 -30.80 30.68 25.09
N GLU A 18 -30.15 30.03 26.04
CA GLU A 18 -28.72 30.23 26.30
C GLU A 18 -27.87 29.61 25.16
N ALA A 19 -27.01 30.42 24.53
CA ALA A 19 -26.20 30.02 23.42
C ALA A 19 -24.75 30.49 23.52
N TYR A 20 -23.84 29.75 22.94
CA TYR A 20 -22.44 30.14 22.78
C TYR A 20 -22.29 31.00 21.53
N ILE A 21 -21.92 32.27 21.69
CA ILE A 21 -21.72 33.25 20.64
C ILE A 21 -20.24 33.58 20.52
N PHE A 22 -19.71 33.54 19.30
CA PHE A 22 -18.31 33.90 19.03
C PHE A 22 -18.02 35.34 19.53
N SER A 23 -16.92 35.50 20.28
CA SER A 23 -16.46 36.80 20.74
C SER A 23 -14.95 36.87 20.85
N ASN A 24 -14.38 38.01 20.41
CA ASN A 24 -12.98 38.38 20.53
C ASN A 24 -12.73 39.42 21.61
N ASN A 25 -13.75 39.80 22.40
CA ASN A 25 -13.61 40.83 23.40
C ASN A 25 -12.93 40.28 24.66
N PRO A 26 -11.71 40.73 25.04
CA PRO A 26 -10.98 40.21 26.19
C PRO A 26 -11.61 40.58 27.53
N GLU A 27 -12.55 41.52 27.57
CA GLU A 27 -13.27 41.96 28.80
C GLU A 27 -14.47 41.06 29.10
N GLU A 28 -14.90 40.21 28.17
CA GLU A 28 -16.00 39.27 28.35
C GLU A 28 -15.50 37.94 28.98
N GLU A 29 -16.43 37.24 29.61
CA GLU A 29 -16.14 35.88 30.07
C GLU A 29 -16.16 34.91 28.90
N LEU A 30 -14.98 34.39 28.50
CA LEU A 30 -14.79 33.62 27.31
C LEU A 30 -14.52 32.14 27.58
N TYR A 31 -15.18 31.29 26.82
CA TYR A 31 -15.13 29.84 26.88
C TYR A 31 -14.50 29.26 25.60
N ASN A 32 -13.67 28.23 25.77
CA ASN A 32 -13.20 27.43 24.65
C ASN A 32 -14.18 26.27 24.42
N VAL A 33 -15.05 26.41 23.43
CA VAL A 33 -16.16 25.49 23.18
C VAL A 33 -15.76 24.57 22.01
N ARG A 34 -16.00 23.28 22.19
CA ARG A 34 -15.84 22.29 21.14
C ARG A 34 -17.21 21.93 20.56
N PHE A 35 -17.37 22.14 19.26
CA PHE A 35 -18.57 21.75 18.52
C PHE A 35 -18.35 20.42 17.79
N THR A 36 -19.35 19.56 17.87
CA THR A 36 -19.36 18.25 17.21
C THR A 36 -20.46 18.22 16.17
N LEU A 37 -20.16 17.68 14.97
CA LEU A 37 -21.16 17.38 13.95
C LEU A 37 -22.02 16.21 14.46
N ILE A 38 -23.30 16.43 14.69
CA ILE A 38 -24.23 15.43 15.22
C ILE A 38 -25.29 14.99 14.23
N GLY A 39 -25.34 15.59 13.05
CA GLY A 39 -26.24 15.24 11.95
C GLY A 39 -27.09 16.41 11.47
N GLU A 40 -27.70 16.25 10.31
CA GLU A 40 -28.51 17.27 9.66
C GLU A 40 -29.78 17.57 10.46
N ASN A 41 -29.98 18.84 10.80
CA ASN A 41 -31.10 19.32 11.61
C ASN A 41 -31.21 18.69 13.02
N LEU A 42 -30.12 18.15 13.57
CA LEU A 42 -30.07 17.61 14.92
C LEU A 42 -29.40 18.56 15.92
N GLY A 43 -28.67 19.56 15.46
CA GLY A 43 -27.95 20.55 16.27
C GLY A 43 -28.54 21.94 16.20
N ASP A 44 -28.01 22.82 17.05
CA ASP A 44 -28.42 24.22 17.17
C ASP A 44 -27.38 25.17 16.56
N TYR A 45 -26.32 24.66 15.95
CA TYR A 45 -25.23 25.44 15.37
C TYR A 45 -24.94 25.06 13.92
N VAL A 46 -24.57 26.06 13.12
CA VAL A 46 -24.07 25.90 11.76
C VAL A 46 -22.62 26.40 11.67
N LEU A 47 -21.87 25.92 10.70
CA LEU A 47 -20.54 26.45 10.41
C LEU A 47 -20.71 27.78 9.68
N SER A 48 -20.09 28.84 10.20
CA SER A 48 -20.13 30.17 9.60
C SER A 48 -19.41 30.18 8.25
N GLU A 49 -20.05 30.74 7.23
CA GLU A 49 -19.45 30.99 5.93
C GLU A 49 -18.54 32.24 5.91
N ALA A 50 -18.58 33.05 6.97
CA ALA A 50 -17.85 34.32 7.06
C ALA A 50 -16.33 34.14 7.28
N SER A 51 -15.84 32.94 7.56
CA SER A 51 -14.43 32.67 7.79
C SER A 51 -13.94 31.43 7.01
N ALA A 52 -13.12 31.66 6.00
CA ALA A 52 -12.48 30.57 5.24
C ALA A 52 -11.32 29.88 5.99
N ILE A 53 -10.77 30.53 7.03
CA ILE A 53 -9.56 30.09 7.74
C ILE A 53 -9.91 29.47 9.08
N ASN A 54 -10.89 30.03 9.80
CA ASN A 54 -11.29 29.60 11.13
C ASN A 54 -12.66 28.95 11.11
N ARG A 55 -12.82 27.83 11.79
CA ARG A 55 -14.12 27.17 11.98
C ARG A 55 -14.89 27.85 13.10
N ILE A 56 -15.63 28.90 12.77
CA ILE A 56 -16.52 29.58 13.69
C ILE A 56 -17.91 28.97 13.55
N TYR A 57 -18.58 28.70 14.66
CA TYR A 57 -19.92 28.13 14.70
C TYR A 57 -20.91 29.19 15.20
N GLU A 58 -22.03 29.28 14.50
CA GLU A 58 -23.10 30.25 14.79
C GLU A 58 -24.35 29.52 15.26
N TYR A 59 -24.95 30.04 16.31
CA TYR A 59 -26.22 29.54 16.83
C TYR A 59 -27.36 29.87 15.87
N THR A 60 -28.18 28.88 15.56
CA THR A 60 -29.39 29.05 14.73
C THR A 60 -30.58 28.56 15.53
N PRO A 61 -31.55 29.46 15.87
CA PRO A 61 -32.71 29.09 16.65
C PRO A 61 -33.61 28.09 15.91
N PRO A 62 -34.31 27.19 16.63
CA PRO A 62 -35.19 26.23 16.03
C PRO A 62 -36.41 26.89 15.41
N ILE A 63 -36.85 26.44 14.22
CA ILE A 63 -38.07 26.90 13.56
C ILE A 63 -39.19 25.89 13.80
N ASN A 64 -40.28 26.33 14.41
CA ASN A 64 -41.41 25.45 14.78
C ASN A 64 -40.99 24.21 15.62
N GLY A 65 -40.00 24.36 16.47
CA GLY A 65 -39.47 23.26 17.29
C GLY A 65 -38.50 22.31 16.59
N VAL A 66 -38.19 22.55 15.32
CA VAL A 66 -37.21 21.77 14.54
C VAL A 66 -35.87 22.51 14.54
N LYS A 67 -34.82 21.85 14.98
CA LYS A 67 -33.44 22.36 14.96
C LYS A 67 -32.98 22.61 13.51
N GLN A 68 -32.17 23.66 13.31
CA GLN A 68 -31.76 24.11 12.00
C GLN A 68 -30.25 23.89 11.74
N GLY A 69 -29.53 23.49 12.77
CA GLY A 69 -28.08 23.29 12.69
C GLY A 69 -27.68 21.83 12.64
N ASN A 70 -26.42 21.61 12.29
CA ASN A 70 -25.81 20.28 12.18
C ASN A 70 -24.82 20.01 13.31
N TYR A 71 -24.49 21.03 14.11
CA TYR A 71 -23.50 20.97 15.19
C TYR A 71 -24.10 21.27 16.55
N ALA A 72 -23.50 20.71 17.60
CA ALA A 72 -23.82 21.01 18.98
C ALA A 72 -22.54 21.16 19.82
N PRO A 73 -22.58 21.97 20.92
CA PRO A 73 -21.46 22.17 21.85
C PRO A 73 -21.32 20.97 22.80
N VAL A 74 -21.14 19.79 22.25
CA VAL A 74 -21.03 18.52 22.98
C VAL A 74 -19.78 17.75 22.55
N ILE A 75 -19.25 16.95 23.46
CA ILE A 75 -18.20 15.98 23.14
C ILE A 75 -18.88 14.64 22.92
N GLN A 76 -18.89 14.18 21.68
CA GLN A 76 -19.37 12.84 21.36
C GLN A 76 -18.36 11.81 21.87
N LEU A 77 -18.76 11.04 22.85
CA LEU A 77 -17.98 9.91 23.34
C LEU A 77 -18.26 8.70 22.46
N THR A 78 -17.20 8.01 22.06
CA THR A 78 -17.34 6.72 21.40
C THR A 78 -17.86 5.72 22.44
N ALA A 79 -19.03 5.16 22.18
CA ALA A 79 -19.60 4.13 23.05
C ALA A 79 -18.70 2.87 23.00
N PRO A 80 -18.51 2.18 24.12
CA PRO A 80 -17.86 0.88 24.11
C PRO A 80 -18.73 -0.10 23.34
N SER A 81 -18.13 -0.84 22.42
CA SER A 81 -18.78 -1.87 21.63
C SER A 81 -18.31 -3.26 22.07
N LYS A 82 -19.14 -4.27 21.82
CA LYS A 82 -18.85 -5.66 22.13
C LYS A 82 -19.19 -6.55 20.97
N ILE A 83 -18.21 -7.31 20.49
CA ILE A 83 -18.42 -8.36 19.51
C ILE A 83 -18.15 -9.74 20.12
N GLN A 84 -19.05 -10.66 19.92
CA GLN A 84 -18.94 -12.06 20.31
C GLN A 84 -19.27 -12.92 19.09
N VAL A 85 -18.41 -13.91 18.83
CA VAL A 85 -18.62 -14.87 17.73
C VAL A 85 -18.41 -16.27 18.29
N GLY A 86 -19.34 -17.15 18.01
CA GLY A 86 -19.23 -18.56 18.36
C GLY A 86 -19.58 -19.42 17.14
N GLY A 87 -18.89 -20.54 16.96
CA GLY A 87 -19.14 -21.41 15.83
C GLY A 87 -18.91 -22.88 16.14
N VAL A 88 -19.54 -23.73 15.34
CA VAL A 88 -19.38 -25.18 15.36
C VAL A 88 -19.09 -25.63 13.94
N ASN A 89 -18.10 -26.47 13.77
CA ASN A 89 -17.80 -27.11 12.49
C ASN A 89 -17.68 -28.62 12.64
N GLY A 90 -17.87 -29.33 11.56
CA GLY A 90 -17.74 -30.77 11.52
C GLY A 90 -17.50 -31.28 10.11
N THR A 91 -16.94 -32.47 10.03
CA THR A 91 -16.73 -33.18 8.78
C THR A 91 -17.24 -34.61 8.92
N TYR A 92 -18.02 -35.04 7.94
CA TYR A 92 -18.58 -36.37 7.85
C TYR A 92 -18.16 -37.06 6.56
N HIS A 93 -17.66 -38.28 6.67
CA HIS A 93 -17.25 -39.12 5.54
C HIS A 93 -18.18 -40.34 5.45
N PRO A 94 -19.29 -40.27 4.68
CA PRO A 94 -20.18 -41.42 4.53
C PRO A 94 -19.51 -42.60 3.83
N ASN A 95 -18.48 -42.34 3.02
CA ASN A 95 -17.62 -43.34 2.38
C ASN A 95 -16.28 -42.71 2.00
N GLU A 96 -15.34 -43.47 1.44
CA GLU A 96 -14.01 -43.01 1.02
C GLU A 96 -14.01 -41.98 -0.13
N LYS A 97 -15.13 -41.89 -0.85
CA LYS A 97 -15.26 -40.99 -2.02
C LYS A 97 -16.02 -39.70 -1.72
N THR A 98 -16.69 -39.63 -0.58
CA THR A 98 -17.58 -38.51 -0.24
C THR A 98 -17.13 -37.85 1.05
N SER A 99 -16.99 -36.55 1.03
CA SER A 99 -16.73 -35.73 2.21
C SER A 99 -17.73 -34.58 2.29
N LEU A 100 -18.38 -34.44 3.44
CA LEU A 100 -19.32 -33.38 3.77
C LEU A 100 -18.71 -32.58 4.92
N SER A 101 -18.48 -31.29 4.73
CA SER A 101 -18.02 -30.40 5.80
C SER A 101 -19.05 -29.31 6.01
N PHE A 102 -19.37 -29.02 7.25
CA PHE A 102 -20.25 -27.93 7.60
C PHE A 102 -19.62 -27.02 8.66
N GLU A 103 -20.00 -25.77 8.62
CA GLU A 103 -19.67 -24.77 9.61
C GLU A 103 -20.90 -23.89 9.84
N VAL A 104 -21.26 -23.65 11.09
CA VAL A 104 -22.33 -22.74 11.49
C VAL A 104 -21.79 -21.82 12.55
N ALA A 105 -22.01 -20.52 12.40
CA ALA A 105 -21.55 -19.51 13.33
C ALA A 105 -22.67 -18.51 13.66
N GLY A 106 -22.65 -18.01 14.88
CA GLY A 106 -23.47 -16.91 15.34
C GLY A 106 -22.60 -15.77 15.83
N SER A 107 -23.03 -14.55 15.61
CA SER A 107 -22.39 -13.35 16.16
C SER A 107 -23.38 -12.53 16.96
N ASN A 108 -22.87 -11.82 17.97
CA ASN A 108 -23.55 -10.73 18.67
C ASN A 108 -22.63 -9.54 18.63
N ASN A 109 -23.02 -8.46 17.96
CA ASN A 109 -22.26 -7.24 17.76
C ASN A 109 -23.04 -6.04 18.27
N ASP A 110 -22.84 -5.72 19.54
CA ASP A 110 -23.44 -4.58 20.19
C ASP A 110 -22.51 -3.36 20.01
N LEU A 111 -22.98 -2.35 19.31
CA LEU A 111 -22.23 -1.16 18.96
C LEU A 111 -22.25 -0.11 20.07
N ASN A 112 -23.18 -0.24 21.04
CA ASN A 112 -23.31 0.70 22.14
C ASN A 112 -23.82 0.04 23.41
N LEU A 113 -22.92 -0.47 24.25
CA LEU A 113 -23.23 -1.14 25.52
C LEU A 113 -24.04 -0.28 26.54
N PHE A 114 -24.24 1.00 26.27
CA PHE A 114 -24.99 1.90 27.13
C PHE A 114 -26.41 2.21 26.63
N SER A 115 -26.81 1.65 25.48
CA SER A 115 -28.13 1.88 24.89
C SER A 115 -28.72 0.58 24.36
N ASP A 116 -30.00 0.36 24.63
CA ASP A 116 -30.75 -0.77 24.09
C ASP A 116 -31.55 -0.41 22.81
N ILE A 117 -31.44 0.83 22.33
CA ILE A 117 -32.28 1.35 21.24
C ILE A 117 -31.95 0.67 19.91
N ASP A 118 -30.68 0.31 19.70
CA ASP A 118 -30.14 -0.29 18.47
C ASP A 118 -29.87 -1.80 18.56
N ASN A 119 -30.40 -2.49 19.57
CA ASN A 119 -30.11 -3.90 19.84
C ASN A 119 -30.82 -4.89 18.88
N THR A 120 -31.68 -4.44 17.97
CA THR A 120 -32.49 -5.31 17.12
C THR A 120 -31.71 -6.04 16.03
N ASP A 121 -30.55 -5.51 15.62
CA ASP A 121 -29.66 -6.02 14.57
C ASP A 121 -28.31 -6.55 15.11
N ASN A 122 -28.17 -6.64 16.43
CA ASN A 122 -26.95 -7.11 17.07
C ASN A 122 -26.63 -8.58 16.77
N THR A 123 -27.65 -9.42 16.51
CA THR A 123 -27.47 -10.87 16.34
C THR A 123 -27.58 -11.30 14.89
N GLY A 124 -26.58 -12.01 14.43
CA GLY A 124 -26.55 -12.58 13.09
C GLY A 124 -26.02 -14.01 13.07
N PHE A 125 -26.25 -14.70 11.97
CA PHE A 125 -25.75 -16.06 11.79
C PHE A 125 -25.15 -16.25 10.40
N ALA A 126 -24.27 -17.22 10.27
CA ALA A 126 -23.67 -17.66 9.02
C ALA A 126 -23.58 -19.20 8.99
N GLY A 127 -23.65 -19.76 7.81
CA GLY A 127 -23.50 -21.20 7.60
C GLY A 127 -22.81 -21.52 6.28
N LYS A 128 -21.94 -22.52 6.32
CA LYS A 128 -21.22 -23.03 5.16
C LYS A 128 -21.37 -24.53 5.07
N LEU A 129 -21.69 -25.04 3.90
CA LEU A 129 -21.72 -26.46 3.58
C LEU A 129 -20.80 -26.71 2.39
N THR A 130 -19.89 -27.64 2.52
CA THR A 130 -19.00 -28.08 1.44
C THR A 130 -19.19 -29.59 1.21
N VAL A 131 -19.43 -29.95 -0.03
CA VAL A 131 -19.58 -31.34 -0.48
C VAL A 131 -18.47 -31.60 -1.48
N ASN A 132 -17.68 -32.66 -1.25
CA ASN A 132 -16.70 -33.14 -2.20
C ASN A 132 -17.01 -34.61 -2.53
N GLN A 133 -17.02 -34.92 -3.82
CA GLN A 133 -17.31 -36.26 -4.33
C GLN A 133 -16.26 -36.67 -5.34
N THR A 134 -15.54 -37.74 -5.06
CA THR A 134 -14.70 -38.38 -6.06
C THR A 134 -15.56 -39.18 -7.02
N LEU A 135 -15.64 -38.74 -8.28
CA LEU A 135 -16.44 -39.35 -9.34
C LEU A 135 -15.68 -40.51 -9.98
N LEU A 136 -14.38 -40.31 -10.23
CA LEU A 136 -13.52 -41.29 -10.88
C LEU A 136 -12.14 -41.29 -10.19
N LYS A 137 -11.66 -42.48 -9.85
CA LYS A 137 -10.29 -42.72 -9.44
C LYS A 137 -9.88 -44.05 -10.09
N THR A 138 -9.15 -43.98 -11.20
CA THR A 138 -8.78 -45.17 -11.99
C THR A 138 -7.50 -45.80 -11.45
N THR A 139 -6.54 -44.97 -11.07
CA THR A 139 -5.28 -45.34 -10.43
C THR A 139 -4.88 -44.15 -9.56
N GLU A 140 -3.76 -44.20 -8.83
CA GLU A 140 -3.24 -43.02 -8.15
C GLU A 140 -2.86 -41.87 -9.10
N GLU A 141 -2.83 -42.13 -10.43
CA GLU A 141 -2.43 -41.19 -11.46
C GLU A 141 -3.54 -40.28 -11.97
N LYS A 142 -4.83 -40.74 -11.92
CA LYS A 142 -5.98 -39.99 -12.47
C LYS A 142 -7.11 -39.89 -11.49
N LYS A 143 -7.60 -38.68 -11.28
CA LYS A 143 -8.68 -38.39 -10.37
C LYS A 143 -9.63 -37.34 -10.96
N LEU A 144 -10.92 -37.56 -10.81
CA LEU A 144 -11.98 -36.60 -11.12
C LEU A 144 -12.81 -36.40 -9.88
N ASP A 145 -12.82 -35.20 -9.35
CA ASP A 145 -13.65 -34.79 -8.23
C ASP A 145 -14.70 -33.78 -8.70
N ALA A 146 -15.89 -33.87 -8.11
CA ALA A 146 -16.89 -32.81 -8.15
C ALA A 146 -17.01 -32.21 -6.75
N PHE A 147 -17.28 -30.91 -6.68
CA PHE A 147 -17.51 -30.24 -5.40
C PHE A 147 -18.63 -29.21 -5.50
N ALA A 148 -19.27 -28.97 -4.37
CA ALA A 148 -20.24 -27.90 -4.20
C ALA A 148 -20.01 -27.21 -2.86
N ILE A 149 -20.16 -25.90 -2.85
CA ILE A 149 -20.07 -25.04 -1.66
C ILE A 149 -21.31 -24.17 -1.61
N LEU A 150 -21.98 -24.17 -0.49
CA LEU A 150 -23.04 -23.23 -0.15
C LEU A 150 -22.56 -22.43 1.05
N ASP A 151 -22.54 -21.12 0.93
CA ASP A 151 -22.14 -20.18 1.97
C ASP A 151 -23.27 -19.14 2.11
N TYR A 152 -23.86 -19.05 3.29
CA TYR A 152 -24.93 -18.11 3.61
C TYR A 152 -24.53 -17.25 4.80
N ILE A 153 -24.70 -15.94 4.66
CA ILE A 153 -24.39 -14.97 5.70
C ILE A 153 -25.58 -14.03 5.87
N ASN A 154 -26.16 -14.02 7.05
CA ASN A 154 -27.19 -13.07 7.42
C ASN A 154 -26.59 -11.65 7.46
N LYS A 155 -27.35 -10.62 7.09
CA LYS A 155 -26.91 -9.22 7.01
C LYS A 155 -26.32 -8.68 8.33
N ASP A 156 -26.85 -9.16 9.45
CA ASP A 156 -26.46 -8.73 10.80
C ASP A 156 -25.29 -9.54 11.37
N PHE A 157 -24.82 -10.56 10.64
CA PHE A 157 -23.66 -11.34 11.05
C PHE A 157 -22.36 -10.54 10.88
N LYS A 158 -21.60 -10.40 11.96
CA LYS A 158 -20.31 -9.70 11.97
C LYS A 158 -19.18 -10.69 12.23
N THR A 159 -18.11 -10.54 11.47
CA THR A 159 -16.92 -11.37 11.59
C THR A 159 -15.80 -10.61 12.31
N ILE A 160 -14.94 -11.33 13.01
CA ILE A 160 -13.72 -10.76 13.61
C ILE A 160 -12.65 -10.56 12.53
N GLU A 161 -12.58 -11.50 11.56
CA GLU A 161 -11.62 -11.47 10.47
C GLU A 161 -12.33 -11.45 9.11
N ARG A 162 -11.60 -11.09 8.07
CA ARG A 162 -12.12 -11.09 6.70
C ARG A 162 -12.38 -12.53 6.22
N LEU A 163 -13.57 -12.79 5.69
CA LEU A 163 -13.96 -14.12 5.19
C LEU A 163 -13.40 -14.45 3.80
N TYR A 164 -13.19 -13.44 2.96
CA TYR A 164 -12.75 -13.60 1.57
C TYR A 164 -11.43 -12.88 1.31
N THR A 165 -10.84 -13.14 0.14
CA THR A 165 -9.61 -12.49 -0.30
C THR A 165 -9.78 -10.97 -0.43
N VAL A 166 -8.68 -10.22 -0.41
CA VAL A 166 -8.68 -8.74 -0.55
C VAL A 166 -9.33 -8.31 -1.87
N GLU A 167 -9.14 -9.10 -2.93
CA GLU A 167 -9.65 -8.82 -4.28
C GLU A 167 -11.10 -9.25 -4.49
N PHE A 168 -11.77 -9.82 -3.49
CA PHE A 168 -13.13 -10.36 -3.65
C PHE A 168 -14.12 -9.34 -4.19
N ASN A 169 -14.17 -8.15 -3.59
CA ASN A 169 -15.10 -7.11 -4.04
C ASN A 169 -14.78 -6.64 -5.46
N ARG A 170 -13.49 -6.51 -5.81
CA ARG A 170 -13.06 -6.19 -7.18
C ARG A 170 -13.41 -7.30 -8.17
N ASP A 171 -13.19 -8.54 -7.79
CA ASP A 171 -13.44 -9.71 -8.63
C ASP A 171 -14.92 -9.89 -8.98
N TRP A 172 -15.83 -9.36 -8.15
CA TRP A 172 -17.27 -9.38 -8.33
C TRP A 172 -17.87 -8.03 -8.75
N ASN A 173 -17.07 -6.96 -8.81
CA ASN A 173 -17.52 -5.58 -9.01
C ASN A 173 -18.60 -5.16 -8.00
N ILE A 174 -18.40 -5.52 -6.73
CA ILE A 174 -19.35 -5.21 -5.65
C ILE A 174 -19.06 -3.81 -5.13
N ASN A 175 -20.12 -3.01 -5.04
CA ASN A 175 -20.11 -1.71 -4.37
C ASN A 175 -21.28 -1.68 -3.37
N ASN A 176 -20.98 -1.46 -2.08
CA ASN A 176 -21.95 -1.38 -0.98
C ASN A 176 -23.00 -2.52 -1.01
N PRO A 177 -22.61 -3.78 -0.77
CA PRO A 177 -23.54 -4.90 -0.77
C PRO A 177 -24.51 -4.80 0.42
N LEU A 178 -25.81 -4.99 0.16
CA LEU A 178 -26.87 -4.89 1.16
C LEU A 178 -27.68 -6.19 1.22
N GLY A 179 -28.12 -6.52 2.44
CA GLY A 179 -28.95 -7.69 2.68
C GLY A 179 -28.17 -8.97 2.97
N ASN A 180 -28.88 -10.09 2.97
CA ASN A 180 -28.31 -11.40 3.22
C ASN A 180 -27.46 -11.86 2.03
N GLN A 181 -26.29 -12.41 2.31
CA GLN A 181 -25.40 -12.96 1.28
C GLN A 181 -25.66 -14.45 1.09
N ARG A 182 -25.73 -14.88 -0.16
CA ARG A 182 -25.72 -16.27 -0.58
C ARG A 182 -24.64 -16.46 -1.64
N TYR A 183 -23.71 -17.38 -1.37
CA TYR A 183 -22.63 -17.70 -2.29
C TYR A 183 -22.62 -19.20 -2.57
N VAL A 184 -22.86 -19.56 -3.82
CA VAL A 184 -22.92 -20.95 -4.28
C VAL A 184 -21.80 -21.19 -5.28
N VAL A 185 -21.03 -22.25 -5.06
CA VAL A 185 -20.00 -22.69 -5.99
C VAL A 185 -20.23 -24.14 -6.33
N GLY A 186 -20.21 -24.48 -7.60
CA GLY A 186 -20.18 -25.85 -8.08
C GLY A 186 -19.05 -26.04 -9.07
N GLY A 187 -18.32 -27.14 -8.98
CA GLY A 187 -17.17 -27.32 -9.85
C GLY A 187 -16.71 -28.76 -10.00
N ILE A 188 -15.80 -28.92 -10.94
CA ILE A 188 -15.10 -30.18 -11.21
C ILE A 188 -13.60 -29.93 -11.21
N ASP A 189 -12.85 -30.88 -10.69
CA ASP A 189 -11.40 -30.88 -10.59
C ASP A 189 -10.87 -32.21 -11.15
N TYR A 190 -10.18 -32.15 -12.28
CA TYR A 190 -9.54 -33.31 -12.89
C TYR A 190 -8.03 -33.18 -12.74
N SER A 191 -7.38 -34.21 -12.21
CA SER A 191 -5.94 -34.27 -12.07
C SER A 191 -5.40 -35.55 -12.71
N ASP A 192 -4.31 -35.40 -13.43
CA ASP A 192 -3.54 -36.49 -14.05
C ASP A 192 -2.05 -36.19 -13.85
N THR A 193 -1.34 -37.06 -13.14
CA THR A 193 0.09 -36.84 -12.82
C THR A 193 0.98 -36.74 -14.06
N ASN A 194 0.57 -37.27 -15.20
CA ASN A 194 1.30 -37.25 -16.46
C ASN A 194 1.00 -36.05 -17.32
N PHE A 195 -0.25 -35.53 -17.27
CA PHE A 195 -0.72 -34.47 -18.16
C PHE A 195 -1.02 -33.15 -17.43
N GLY A 196 -1.29 -33.19 -16.11
CA GLY A 196 -1.57 -32.00 -15.32
C GLY A 196 -2.99 -31.95 -14.76
N ASP A 197 -3.52 -30.76 -14.53
CA ASP A 197 -4.80 -30.53 -13.88
C ASP A 197 -5.69 -29.57 -14.68
N PHE A 198 -6.98 -29.79 -14.53
CA PHE A 198 -8.05 -28.96 -15.07
C PHE A 198 -9.06 -28.71 -13.98
N ARG A 199 -9.43 -27.47 -13.74
CA ARG A 199 -10.43 -27.05 -12.79
C ARG A 199 -11.42 -26.09 -13.44
N TYR A 200 -12.70 -26.37 -13.29
CA TYR A 200 -13.76 -25.48 -13.69
C TYR A 200 -14.72 -25.25 -12.52
N GLU A 201 -15.12 -23.99 -12.32
CA GLU A 201 -16.09 -23.58 -11.32
C GLU A 201 -17.16 -22.69 -11.93
N PHE A 202 -18.40 -22.96 -11.58
CA PHE A 202 -19.49 -22.03 -11.65
C PHE A 202 -19.75 -21.45 -10.26
N GLN A 203 -19.83 -20.14 -10.17
CA GLN A 203 -20.03 -19.42 -8.92
C GLN A 203 -21.21 -18.47 -9.09
N ASN A 204 -22.14 -18.48 -8.14
CA ASN A 204 -23.23 -17.52 -8.03
C ASN A 204 -23.14 -16.81 -6.70
N LEU A 205 -23.14 -15.48 -6.73
CA LEU A 205 -23.13 -14.61 -5.55
C LEU A 205 -24.34 -13.68 -5.61
N ASP A 206 -25.06 -13.63 -4.51
CA ASP A 206 -26.31 -12.90 -4.39
C ASP A 206 -26.37 -12.18 -3.04
N PHE A 207 -26.69 -10.90 -3.05
CA PHE A 207 -27.06 -10.12 -1.88
C PHE A 207 -28.53 -9.76 -2.03
N SER A 208 -29.34 -10.14 -1.08
CA SER A 208 -30.80 -10.17 -1.19
C SER A 208 -31.48 -8.85 -1.59
N GLU A 209 -30.79 -7.70 -1.38
CA GLU A 209 -31.36 -6.38 -1.64
C GLU A 209 -30.85 -5.73 -2.92
N ASN A 210 -29.57 -5.90 -3.26
CA ASN A 210 -29.01 -5.02 -4.29
C ASN A 210 -27.95 -5.61 -5.22
N PHE A 211 -27.71 -6.94 -5.21
CA PHE A 211 -26.68 -7.50 -6.08
C PHE A 211 -26.92 -8.98 -6.41
N SER A 212 -26.72 -9.35 -7.67
CA SER A 212 -26.67 -10.75 -8.12
C SER A 212 -25.61 -10.91 -9.22
N GLY A 213 -24.79 -11.94 -9.13
CA GLY A 213 -23.72 -12.19 -10.11
C GLY A 213 -23.47 -13.67 -10.36
N ASN A 214 -23.13 -13.98 -11.61
CA ASN A 214 -22.70 -15.31 -12.05
C ASN A 214 -21.27 -15.22 -12.59
N ARG A 215 -20.41 -16.11 -12.13
CA ARG A 215 -19.00 -16.15 -12.52
C ARG A 215 -18.61 -17.57 -12.92
N HIS A 216 -17.91 -17.70 -14.03
CA HIS A 216 -17.27 -18.93 -14.47
C HIS A 216 -15.76 -18.77 -14.29
N VAL A 217 -15.12 -19.74 -13.69
CA VAL A 217 -13.66 -19.75 -13.45
C VAL A 217 -13.08 -21.02 -14.07
N LEU A 218 -11.97 -20.83 -14.80
CA LEU A 218 -11.25 -21.91 -15.47
C LEU A 218 -9.78 -21.86 -15.06
N GLY A 219 -9.27 -22.97 -14.57
CA GLY A 219 -7.86 -23.21 -14.31
C GLY A 219 -7.36 -24.45 -15.07
N ILE A 220 -6.27 -24.32 -15.80
CA ILE A 220 -5.63 -25.44 -16.50
C ILE A 220 -4.14 -25.36 -16.30
N ASN A 221 -3.53 -26.47 -15.91
CA ASN A 221 -2.07 -26.64 -15.86
C ASN A 221 -1.73 -27.93 -16.63
N LEU A 222 -1.19 -27.78 -17.82
CA LEU A 222 -0.76 -28.92 -18.64
C LEU A 222 0.74 -29.08 -18.60
N LYS A 223 1.19 -30.32 -18.52
CA LYS A 223 2.59 -30.68 -18.60
C LYS A 223 2.73 -31.84 -19.58
N PHE A 224 3.36 -31.59 -20.71
CA PHE A 224 3.63 -32.61 -21.71
C PHE A 224 5.11 -32.62 -22.08
N LYS A 225 5.85 -33.61 -21.59
CA LYS A 225 7.31 -33.68 -21.75
C LYS A 225 8.00 -32.37 -21.33
N ASN A 226 8.48 -31.63 -22.30
CA ASN A 226 9.20 -30.36 -22.11
C ASN A 226 8.30 -29.13 -22.22
N PHE A 227 7.03 -29.30 -22.57
CA PHE A 227 6.05 -28.21 -22.69
C PHE A 227 5.21 -28.11 -21.42
N LYS A 228 5.04 -26.89 -20.94
CA LYS A 228 4.12 -26.55 -19.86
C LYS A 228 3.20 -25.42 -20.33
N PHE A 229 1.92 -25.58 -20.04
CA PHE A 229 0.93 -24.57 -20.33
C PHE A 229 0.05 -24.37 -19.10
N THR A 230 -0.08 -23.12 -18.67
CA THR A 230 -0.93 -22.73 -17.57
C THR A 230 -1.89 -21.64 -18.05
N THR A 231 -3.17 -21.81 -17.79
CA THR A 231 -4.18 -20.77 -17.99
C THR A 231 -5.05 -20.63 -16.76
N ASN A 232 -5.32 -19.37 -16.39
CA ASN A 232 -6.30 -19.01 -15.39
C ASN A 232 -7.21 -17.95 -16.00
N GLY A 233 -8.50 -18.24 -16.06
CA GLY A 233 -9.46 -17.34 -16.65
C GLY A 233 -10.75 -17.25 -15.84
N SER A 234 -11.44 -16.13 -15.95
CA SER A 234 -12.77 -15.97 -15.40
C SER A 234 -13.61 -15.03 -16.25
N THR A 235 -14.90 -15.28 -16.28
CA THR A 235 -15.91 -14.36 -16.81
C THR A 235 -17.00 -14.16 -15.78
N LEU A 236 -17.35 -12.91 -15.53
CA LEU A 236 -18.40 -12.49 -14.61
C LEU A 236 -19.45 -11.71 -15.38
N GLN A 237 -20.71 -11.94 -15.02
CA GLN A 237 -21.82 -11.06 -15.32
C GLN A 237 -22.57 -10.79 -14.03
N SER A 238 -22.69 -9.50 -13.66
CA SER A 238 -23.39 -9.10 -12.45
C SER A 238 -24.39 -7.98 -12.71
N ASN A 239 -25.45 -7.97 -11.91
CA ASN A 239 -26.49 -6.98 -11.89
C ASN A 239 -26.60 -6.44 -10.46
N GLY A 240 -26.54 -5.14 -10.31
CA GLY A 240 -26.76 -4.44 -9.05
C GLY A 240 -27.98 -3.54 -9.14
N SER A 241 -28.28 -2.76 -8.11
CA SER A 241 -29.37 -1.77 -8.12
C SER A 241 -29.07 -0.56 -9.01
N GLU A 242 -27.80 -0.20 -9.17
CA GLU A 242 -27.36 0.98 -9.94
C GLU A 242 -26.46 0.63 -11.12
N LEU A 243 -25.72 -0.47 -11.01
CA LEU A 243 -24.65 -0.84 -11.92
C LEU A 243 -24.79 -2.29 -12.38
N ASN A 244 -24.57 -2.52 -13.66
CA ASN A 244 -24.37 -3.84 -14.24
C ASN A 244 -22.93 -3.99 -14.68
N SER A 245 -22.37 -5.19 -14.61
CA SER A 245 -21.02 -5.41 -15.08
C SER A 245 -20.82 -6.67 -15.90
N LYS A 246 -19.84 -6.59 -16.82
CA LYS A 246 -19.27 -7.73 -17.53
C LYS A 246 -17.76 -7.68 -17.35
N PHE A 247 -17.22 -8.70 -16.70
CA PHE A 247 -15.80 -8.77 -16.42
C PHE A 247 -15.20 -10.06 -16.97
N PHE A 248 -14.33 -9.94 -17.94
CA PHE A 248 -13.55 -11.04 -18.53
C PHE A 248 -12.08 -10.86 -18.20
N ARG A 249 -11.44 -11.96 -17.73
CA ARG A 249 -10.01 -11.98 -17.43
C ARG A 249 -9.42 -13.34 -17.82
N VAL A 250 -8.27 -13.33 -18.46
CA VAL A 250 -7.50 -14.54 -18.76
C VAL A 250 -6.00 -14.28 -18.72
N HIS A 251 -5.27 -15.22 -18.13
CA HIS A 251 -3.80 -15.23 -18.09
C HIS A 251 -3.32 -16.58 -18.59
N ASN A 252 -2.53 -16.56 -19.66
CA ASN A 252 -1.95 -17.75 -20.26
C ASN A 252 -0.43 -17.69 -20.17
N LEU A 253 0.19 -18.79 -19.83
CA LEU A 253 1.64 -18.98 -19.84
C LEU A 253 1.97 -20.30 -20.56
N ALA A 254 2.70 -20.22 -21.64
CA ALA A 254 3.28 -21.36 -22.33
C ALA A 254 4.79 -21.33 -22.17
N THR A 255 5.40 -22.46 -21.83
CA THR A 255 6.85 -22.59 -21.68
C THR A 255 7.31 -23.91 -22.31
N TYR A 256 8.33 -23.83 -23.11
CA TYR A 256 9.01 -25.00 -23.65
C TYR A 256 10.46 -25.04 -23.17
N SER A 257 10.86 -26.16 -22.56
CA SER A 257 12.21 -26.36 -22.01
C SER A 257 13.02 -27.33 -22.90
N PHE A 258 14.26 -26.97 -23.16
CA PHE A 258 15.17 -27.81 -23.95
C PHE A 258 16.57 -27.81 -23.33
N LYS A 259 17.01 -28.97 -22.83
CA LYS A 259 18.25 -29.09 -22.04
C LYS A 259 18.31 -28.13 -20.87
N LYS A 260 19.18 -27.13 -20.93
CA LYS A 260 19.35 -26.08 -19.89
C LYS A 260 18.75 -24.73 -20.30
N SER A 261 17.89 -24.71 -21.30
CA SER A 261 17.28 -23.48 -21.79
C SER A 261 15.76 -23.61 -21.83
N TRP A 262 15.07 -22.48 -21.82
CA TRP A 262 13.63 -22.42 -22.04
C TRP A 262 13.26 -21.19 -22.85
N ILE A 263 12.14 -21.29 -23.53
CA ILE A 263 11.45 -20.18 -24.17
C ILE A 263 10.00 -20.18 -23.70
N GLY A 264 9.42 -19.02 -23.55
CA GLY A 264 8.03 -18.92 -23.14
C GLY A 264 7.33 -17.68 -23.65
N ALA A 265 6.00 -17.74 -23.59
CA ALA A 265 5.12 -16.65 -23.93
C ALA A 265 4.04 -16.49 -22.85
N LYS A 266 3.68 -15.24 -22.53
CA LYS A 266 2.53 -14.91 -21.69
C LYS A 266 1.56 -14.03 -22.45
N LEU A 267 0.29 -14.35 -22.31
CA LEU A 267 -0.82 -13.55 -22.82
C LEU A 267 -1.74 -13.24 -21.65
N SER A 268 -1.98 -11.96 -21.39
CA SER A 268 -2.89 -11.54 -20.33
C SER A 268 -3.87 -10.51 -20.88
N THR A 269 -5.15 -10.77 -20.69
CA THR A 269 -6.23 -9.88 -21.07
C THR A 269 -7.16 -9.67 -19.89
N GLU A 270 -7.52 -8.44 -19.67
CA GLU A 270 -8.57 -8.05 -18.73
C GLU A 270 -9.48 -7.04 -19.41
N ASN A 271 -10.80 -7.25 -19.34
CA ASN A 271 -11.80 -6.34 -19.84
C ASN A 271 -12.94 -6.27 -18.81
N ASN A 272 -12.96 -5.19 -18.06
CA ASN A 272 -13.98 -4.91 -17.05
C ASN A 272 -14.83 -3.75 -17.52
N GLN A 273 -16.10 -4.02 -17.83
CA GLN A 273 -17.09 -3.04 -18.26
C GLN A 273 -18.16 -2.93 -17.19
N ILE A 274 -18.26 -1.77 -16.59
CA ILE A 274 -19.25 -1.43 -15.56
C ILE A 274 -20.15 -0.34 -16.15
N ARG A 275 -21.45 -0.60 -16.21
CA ARG A 275 -22.45 0.28 -16.82
C ARG A 275 -23.49 0.71 -15.81
N THR A 276 -23.90 1.96 -15.91
CA THR A 276 -25.06 2.46 -15.17
C THR A 276 -26.35 1.86 -15.74
N ILE A 277 -27.32 1.54 -14.90
CA ILE A 277 -28.62 1.00 -15.35
C ILE A 277 -29.44 2.05 -16.06
N ILE A 278 -29.38 3.31 -15.62
CA ILE A 278 -30.26 4.41 -16.09
C ILE A 278 -30.05 4.72 -17.58
N ASN A 279 -28.81 4.79 -18.04
CA ASN A 279 -28.48 5.24 -19.40
C ASN A 279 -27.55 4.27 -20.15
N ASP A 280 -27.27 3.11 -19.59
CA ASP A 280 -26.34 2.08 -20.14
C ASP A 280 -24.94 2.62 -20.49
N SER A 281 -24.51 3.73 -19.85
CA SER A 281 -23.20 4.33 -20.08
C SER A 281 -22.12 3.63 -19.27
N LEU A 282 -20.91 3.52 -19.82
CA LEU A 282 -19.74 3.01 -19.12
C LEU A 282 -19.30 3.97 -18.02
N THR A 283 -19.01 3.43 -16.84
CA THR A 283 -18.49 4.20 -15.70
C THR A 283 -16.98 4.43 -15.81
N PRO A 284 -16.43 5.47 -15.16
CA PRO A 284 -14.97 5.74 -15.14
C PRO A 284 -14.11 4.59 -14.60
N SER A 285 -14.68 3.68 -13.81
CA SER A 285 -14.00 2.48 -13.29
C SER A 285 -13.86 1.35 -14.31
N SER A 286 -14.48 1.47 -15.49
CA SER A 286 -14.33 0.50 -16.58
C SER A 286 -12.93 0.60 -17.20
N GLN A 287 -12.32 -0.57 -17.43
CA GLN A 287 -10.96 -0.64 -17.95
C GLN A 287 -10.74 -1.90 -18.79
N LYS A 288 -9.78 -1.81 -19.72
CA LYS A 288 -9.32 -2.97 -20.48
C LYS A 288 -7.82 -2.92 -20.68
N PHE A 289 -7.17 -4.06 -20.58
CA PHE A 289 -5.79 -4.17 -21.05
C PHE A 289 -5.52 -5.48 -21.78
N ASN A 290 -4.55 -5.43 -22.68
CA ASN A 290 -3.94 -6.59 -23.30
C ASN A 290 -2.42 -6.53 -23.08
N SER A 291 -1.81 -7.65 -22.69
CA SER A 291 -0.39 -7.77 -22.46
C SER A 291 0.16 -9.03 -23.13
N TYR A 292 1.20 -8.85 -23.90
CA TYR A 292 1.91 -9.89 -24.65
C TYR A 292 3.36 -9.90 -24.19
N GLU A 293 3.84 -11.04 -23.74
CA GLU A 293 5.23 -11.18 -23.27
C GLU A 293 5.86 -12.42 -23.90
N ILE A 294 7.07 -12.25 -24.38
CA ILE A 294 7.94 -13.34 -24.81
C ILE A 294 9.22 -13.31 -23.98
N PHE A 295 9.72 -14.46 -23.61
CA PHE A 295 10.95 -14.55 -22.82
C PHE A 295 11.74 -15.81 -23.17
N SER A 296 13.03 -15.74 -22.92
CA SER A 296 13.93 -16.86 -23.05
C SER A 296 14.92 -16.89 -21.91
N GLY A 297 15.26 -18.06 -21.46
CA GLY A 297 16.19 -18.24 -20.36
C GLY A 297 17.17 -19.40 -20.59
N LEU A 298 18.27 -19.30 -19.85
CA LEU A 298 19.36 -20.26 -19.83
C LEU A 298 19.75 -20.60 -18.40
N GLY A 299 20.07 -21.86 -18.14
CA GLY A 299 20.49 -22.34 -16.82
C GLY A 299 19.43 -23.16 -16.11
N ASP A 300 19.45 -23.12 -14.78
CA ASP A 300 18.47 -23.73 -13.90
C ASP A 300 17.82 -22.63 -13.05
N SER A 301 16.54 -22.38 -13.26
CA SER A 301 15.79 -21.29 -12.59
C SER A 301 15.79 -21.40 -11.05
N THR A 302 16.08 -22.57 -10.51
CA THR A 302 16.21 -22.80 -9.05
C THR A 302 17.62 -22.52 -8.53
N LYS A 303 18.63 -22.49 -9.40
CA LYS A 303 20.05 -22.34 -9.07
C LYS A 303 20.66 -21.12 -9.73
N VAL A 304 21.32 -21.32 -10.86
CA VAL A 304 21.96 -20.29 -11.66
C VAL A 304 21.26 -20.20 -13.00
N PHE A 305 20.79 -19.03 -13.34
CA PHE A 305 20.06 -18.78 -14.58
C PHE A 305 20.17 -17.33 -15.03
N SER A 306 19.84 -17.10 -16.29
CA SER A 306 19.58 -15.79 -16.85
C SER A 306 18.36 -15.87 -17.77
N GLU A 307 17.41 -14.96 -17.59
CA GLU A 307 16.19 -14.83 -18.39
C GLU A 307 16.07 -13.40 -18.88
N ILE A 308 15.84 -13.25 -20.19
CA ILE A 308 15.49 -11.97 -20.81
C ILE A 308 14.09 -12.08 -21.40
N GLY A 309 13.33 -11.01 -21.29
CA GLY A 309 11.99 -10.95 -21.85
C GLY A 309 11.62 -9.57 -22.37
N PHE A 310 10.67 -9.58 -23.30
CA PHE A 310 10.03 -8.40 -23.84
C PHE A 310 8.53 -8.49 -23.60
N ARG A 311 7.94 -7.40 -23.09
CA ARG A 311 6.50 -7.29 -22.85
C ARG A 311 5.96 -6.04 -23.51
N HIS A 312 4.93 -6.21 -24.30
CA HIS A 312 4.09 -5.16 -24.88
C HIS A 312 2.75 -5.14 -24.16
N ARG A 313 2.29 -3.97 -23.70
CA ARG A 313 1.00 -3.82 -23.05
C ARG A 313 0.27 -2.58 -23.55
N VAL A 314 -1.01 -2.77 -23.83
CA VAL A 314 -1.95 -1.73 -24.25
C VAL A 314 -2.99 -1.58 -23.15
N ASN A 315 -3.27 -0.35 -22.73
CA ASN A 315 -4.31 -0.03 -21.75
C ASN A 315 -5.37 0.87 -22.39
N ASP A 316 -6.63 0.50 -22.19
CA ASP A 316 -7.80 1.28 -22.58
C ASP A 316 -8.54 1.70 -21.31
N SER A 317 -9.03 2.94 -21.26
CA SER A 317 -9.84 3.52 -20.20
C SER A 317 -10.97 4.36 -20.78
N ILE A 318 -11.88 4.83 -19.95
CA ILE A 318 -13.02 5.61 -20.40
C ILE A 318 -12.58 7.00 -20.83
N ARG A 319 -12.91 7.34 -22.07
CA ARG A 319 -12.88 8.69 -22.66
C ARG A 319 -14.11 8.86 -23.55
N ASP A 320 -14.83 9.94 -23.39
CA ASP A 320 -16.08 10.20 -24.13
C ASP A 320 -17.07 9.03 -24.05
N TYR A 321 -17.23 8.46 -22.84
CA TYR A 321 -18.13 7.31 -22.54
C TYR A 321 -17.78 6.00 -23.27
N GLU A 322 -16.62 5.90 -23.90
CA GLU A 322 -16.13 4.71 -24.60
C GLU A 322 -14.77 4.26 -24.07
N LEU A 323 -14.45 2.96 -24.22
CA LEU A 323 -13.12 2.42 -23.96
C LEU A 323 -12.17 2.80 -25.10
N LYS A 324 -11.33 3.79 -24.87
CA LYS A 324 -10.31 4.25 -25.81
C LYS A 324 -8.92 3.96 -25.26
N ARG A 325 -7.97 3.78 -26.17
CA ARG A 325 -6.56 3.62 -25.79
C ARG A 325 -6.05 4.84 -25.07
N VAL A 326 -5.48 4.64 -23.88
CA VAL A 326 -4.89 5.72 -23.07
C VAL A 326 -3.39 5.61 -22.97
N SER A 327 -2.85 4.39 -23.08
CA SER A 327 -1.40 4.21 -23.08
C SER A 327 -0.96 2.88 -23.68
N THR A 328 0.27 2.89 -24.19
CA THR A 328 0.99 1.72 -24.67
C THR A 328 2.35 1.66 -23.98
N SER A 329 2.76 0.49 -23.50
CA SER A 329 4.07 0.33 -22.88
C SER A 329 4.84 -0.86 -23.45
N ASN A 330 6.13 -0.66 -23.65
CA ASN A 330 7.10 -1.69 -24.01
C ASN A 330 8.10 -1.86 -22.86
N ASN A 331 8.30 -3.08 -22.42
CA ASN A 331 9.23 -3.42 -21.35
C ASN A 331 10.26 -4.41 -21.85
N ILE A 332 11.53 -4.17 -21.57
CA ILE A 332 12.60 -5.17 -21.70
C ILE A 332 13.10 -5.46 -20.29
N TYR A 333 13.12 -6.72 -19.91
CA TYR A 333 13.61 -7.09 -18.59
C TYR A 333 14.69 -8.18 -18.64
N LEU A 334 15.57 -8.13 -17.65
CA LEU A 334 16.55 -9.14 -17.31
C LEU A 334 16.30 -9.64 -15.89
N LYS A 335 16.20 -10.95 -15.72
CA LYS A 335 16.22 -11.63 -14.41
C LYS A 335 17.37 -12.63 -14.43
N SER A 336 18.29 -12.50 -13.51
CA SER A 336 19.46 -13.36 -13.49
C SER A 336 19.90 -13.67 -12.06
N ARG A 337 20.31 -14.91 -11.84
CA ARG A 337 21.08 -15.33 -10.69
C ARG A 337 22.40 -15.91 -11.21
N ILE A 338 23.41 -15.04 -11.26
CA ILE A 338 24.70 -15.32 -11.91
C ILE A 338 25.56 -16.22 -11.03
N LEU A 339 25.52 -16.00 -9.71
CA LEU A 339 26.21 -16.79 -8.72
C LEU A 339 25.23 -17.27 -7.66
N ASN A 340 25.32 -18.54 -7.28
CA ASN A 340 24.51 -19.13 -6.22
C ASN A 340 25.22 -20.34 -5.63
N ASN A 341 26.20 -20.10 -4.78
CA ASN A 341 26.91 -21.13 -4.03
C ASN A 341 27.00 -20.72 -2.54
N SER A 342 27.61 -21.56 -1.72
CA SER A 342 27.69 -21.36 -0.27
C SER A 342 28.47 -20.12 0.16
N THR A 343 29.33 -19.59 -0.70
CA THR A 343 30.18 -18.44 -0.39
C THR A 343 29.82 -17.19 -1.19
N SER A 344 29.18 -17.34 -2.36
CA SER A 344 28.93 -16.25 -3.29
C SER A 344 27.53 -16.32 -3.85
N GLN A 345 26.80 -15.20 -3.81
CA GLN A 345 25.49 -15.04 -4.44
C GLN A 345 25.48 -13.71 -5.19
N LEU A 346 25.08 -13.73 -6.46
CA LEU A 346 24.86 -12.54 -7.26
C LEU A 346 23.56 -12.69 -8.03
N ALA A 347 22.59 -11.85 -7.72
CA ALA A 347 21.33 -11.74 -8.42
C ALA A 347 21.17 -10.34 -9.03
N VAL A 348 20.70 -10.29 -10.27
CA VAL A 348 20.46 -9.06 -11.02
C VAL A 348 19.05 -9.10 -11.58
N PHE A 349 18.32 -8.04 -11.32
CA PHE A 349 17.04 -7.74 -11.95
C PHE A 349 17.13 -6.35 -12.56
N ALA A 350 16.69 -6.20 -13.81
CA ALA A 350 16.53 -4.91 -14.47
C ALA A 350 15.29 -4.94 -15.34
N ASN A 351 14.50 -3.87 -15.32
CA ASN A 351 13.32 -3.69 -16.15
C ASN A 351 13.32 -2.26 -16.71
N TYR A 352 13.55 -2.15 -18.00
CA TYR A 352 13.46 -0.91 -18.74
C TYR A 352 12.10 -0.82 -19.41
N ARG A 353 11.38 0.26 -19.18
CA ARG A 353 10.04 0.50 -19.69
C ARG A 353 9.99 1.80 -20.48
N ILE A 354 9.39 1.75 -21.66
CA ILE A 354 8.99 2.89 -22.47
C ILE A 354 7.47 2.96 -22.42
N LEU A 355 6.92 4.03 -21.87
CA LEU A 355 5.48 4.32 -21.82
C LEU A 355 5.17 5.43 -22.82
N LYS A 356 4.20 5.19 -23.70
CA LYS A 356 3.60 6.20 -24.55
C LYS A 356 2.17 6.43 -24.09
N LYS A 357 1.81 7.64 -23.73
CA LYS A 357 0.42 8.07 -23.54
C LYS A 357 -0.15 8.53 -24.88
N GLU A 358 -1.45 8.34 -25.07
CA GLU A 358 -2.12 8.73 -26.33
C GLU A 358 -2.57 10.19 -26.34
N ASP A 359 -2.32 10.98 -25.29
CA ASP A 359 -2.45 12.43 -25.33
C ASP A 359 -1.32 13.03 -26.15
N GLU A 360 -1.66 13.80 -27.15
CA GLU A 360 -0.72 14.35 -28.15
C GLU A 360 0.33 15.30 -27.56
N MET A 361 0.17 15.75 -26.31
CA MET A 361 1.09 16.68 -25.64
C MET A 361 2.14 16.02 -24.75
N GLU A 362 2.09 14.69 -24.50
CA GLU A 362 3.04 14.04 -23.62
C GLU A 362 4.11 13.24 -24.40
N GLU A 363 5.37 13.53 -24.13
CA GLU A 363 6.51 12.78 -24.62
C GLU A 363 6.55 11.35 -24.05
N LYS A 364 7.28 10.47 -24.74
CA LYS A 364 7.51 9.10 -24.25
C LYS A 364 8.23 9.12 -22.93
N GLU A 365 7.66 8.44 -21.93
CA GLU A 365 8.24 8.30 -20.62
C GLU A 365 9.10 7.04 -20.52
N ASN A 366 10.39 7.21 -20.22
CA ASN A 366 11.34 6.11 -20.04
C ASN A 366 11.53 5.86 -18.54
N SER A 367 11.55 4.61 -18.10
CA SER A 367 11.80 4.27 -16.69
C SER A 367 12.66 3.01 -16.57
N LEU A 368 13.56 3.03 -15.57
CA LEU A 368 14.43 1.90 -15.25
C LEU A 368 14.23 1.52 -13.78
N ASN A 369 13.79 0.27 -13.56
CA ASN A 369 13.76 -0.32 -12.23
C ASN A 369 14.76 -1.47 -12.22
N SER A 370 15.73 -1.39 -11.32
CA SER A 370 16.76 -2.42 -11.19
C SER A 370 17.07 -2.76 -9.74
N ARG A 371 17.53 -3.99 -9.53
CA ARG A 371 18.01 -4.47 -8.24
C ARG A 371 19.17 -5.44 -8.43
N ILE A 372 20.30 -5.13 -7.78
CA ILE A 372 21.47 -5.99 -7.75
C ILE A 372 21.71 -6.38 -6.29
N ILE A 373 21.78 -7.67 -6.03
CA ILE A 373 22.12 -8.21 -4.71
C ILE A 373 23.39 -9.02 -4.85
N TYR A 374 24.42 -8.64 -4.11
CA TYR A 374 25.69 -9.34 -4.06
C TYR A 374 26.05 -9.69 -2.61
N ASN A 375 26.14 -10.98 -2.33
CA ASN A 375 26.58 -11.51 -1.05
C ASN A 375 27.86 -12.32 -1.27
N GLN A 376 28.89 -12.03 -0.51
CA GLN A 376 30.18 -12.71 -0.60
C GLN A 376 30.73 -13.03 0.78
N SER A 377 31.18 -14.25 0.96
CA SER A 377 31.86 -14.72 2.15
C SER A 377 33.28 -15.17 1.83
N PHE A 378 34.23 -14.73 2.64
CA PHE A 378 35.64 -15.10 2.52
C PHE A 378 36.12 -15.77 3.83
N LEU A 379 37.24 -16.50 3.74
CA LEU A 379 37.93 -17.10 4.88
C LEU A 379 37.00 -17.90 5.81
N LYS A 380 36.20 -18.80 5.24
CA LYS A 380 35.23 -19.62 5.98
C LYS A 380 34.25 -18.76 6.79
N ASN A 381 33.66 -17.73 6.17
CA ASN A 381 32.71 -16.78 6.74
C ASN A 381 33.28 -15.78 7.79
N SER A 382 34.62 -15.69 7.93
CA SER A 382 35.21 -14.65 8.77
C SER A 382 34.98 -13.23 8.25
N ILE A 383 34.88 -13.07 6.92
CA ILE A 383 34.54 -11.81 6.26
C ILE A 383 33.27 -12.05 5.46
N ARG A 384 32.24 -11.26 5.69
CA ARG A 384 31.00 -11.28 4.91
C ARG A 384 30.69 -9.88 4.40
N LEU A 385 30.45 -9.80 3.10
CA LEU A 385 30.03 -8.61 2.40
C LEU A 385 28.61 -8.84 1.86
N ASN A 386 27.69 -7.95 2.20
CA ASN A 386 26.34 -7.93 1.63
C ASN A 386 26.15 -6.54 0.99
N THR A 387 25.82 -6.51 -0.29
CA THR A 387 25.59 -5.29 -1.07
C THR A 387 24.25 -5.40 -1.79
N ALA A 388 23.43 -4.37 -1.68
CA ALA A 388 22.24 -4.21 -2.49
C ALA A 388 22.24 -2.82 -3.14
N ILE A 389 21.99 -2.79 -4.44
CA ILE A 389 21.85 -1.57 -5.24
C ILE A 389 20.48 -1.64 -5.89
N GLU A 390 19.68 -0.60 -5.72
CA GLU A 390 18.33 -0.51 -6.26
C GLU A 390 18.14 0.83 -6.97
N THR A 391 17.55 0.80 -8.16
CA THR A 391 17.02 1.99 -8.82
C THR A 391 15.53 1.83 -9.03
N ASN A 392 14.76 2.87 -8.78
CA ASN A 392 13.32 2.88 -8.95
C ASN A 392 12.87 4.23 -9.51
N ASN A 393 12.03 4.18 -10.54
CA ASN A 393 11.37 5.36 -11.08
C ASN A 393 9.90 5.31 -10.69
N GLY A 394 9.40 6.40 -10.12
CA GLY A 394 8.04 6.49 -9.61
C GLY A 394 7.56 7.93 -9.54
N VAL A 395 6.46 8.13 -8.83
CA VAL A 395 5.90 9.44 -8.51
C VAL A 395 5.76 9.56 -7.00
N LEU A 396 6.00 10.75 -6.48
CA LEU A 396 5.77 11.09 -5.07
C LEU A 396 4.82 12.28 -4.98
N PRO A 397 3.89 12.27 -4.01
CA PRO A 397 3.10 13.45 -3.70
C PRO A 397 4.01 14.52 -3.07
N GLN A 398 3.94 15.73 -3.57
CA GLN A 398 4.54 16.92 -3.00
C GLN A 398 3.41 17.85 -2.58
N GLN A 399 3.43 18.30 -1.32
CA GLN A 399 2.47 19.27 -0.81
C GLN A 399 2.73 20.63 -1.44
N GLU A 400 1.71 21.25 -2.04
CA GLU A 400 1.79 22.63 -2.48
C GLU A 400 1.69 23.58 -1.31
N PHE A 401 2.33 24.72 -1.42
CA PHE A 401 2.26 25.80 -0.45
C PHE A 401 2.29 27.16 -1.16
N THR A 402 1.82 28.17 -0.47
CA THR A 402 1.92 29.57 -0.90
C THR A 402 2.32 30.44 0.29
N TYR A 403 2.67 31.67 0.02
CA TYR A 403 2.93 32.68 1.04
C TYR A 403 1.80 33.69 1.08
N ILE A 404 1.37 34.05 2.28
CA ILE A 404 0.36 35.06 2.51
C ILE A 404 1.00 36.19 3.29
N GLN A 405 0.77 37.42 2.85
CA GLN A 405 1.24 38.61 3.53
C GLN A 405 0.44 38.83 4.82
N VAL A 406 1.15 39.17 5.89
CA VAL A 406 0.63 39.52 7.22
C VAL A 406 1.25 40.85 7.66
N GLU A 407 0.83 41.39 8.79
CA GLU A 407 1.42 42.60 9.33
C GLU A 407 2.92 42.41 9.65
N PRO A 408 3.76 43.45 9.44
CA PRO A 408 5.17 43.39 9.74
C PRO A 408 5.43 42.94 11.19
N GLY A 409 6.25 41.89 11.33
CA GLY A 409 6.55 41.28 12.62
C GLY A 409 5.68 40.09 13.00
N GLU A 410 4.58 39.82 12.30
CA GLU A 410 3.72 38.65 12.51
C GLU A 410 4.10 37.47 11.63
N GLY A 411 4.90 37.70 10.61
CA GLY A 411 5.37 36.70 9.65
C GLY A 411 6.54 35.87 10.15
N THR A 412 7.05 35.07 9.23
CA THR A 412 8.28 34.26 9.40
C THR A 412 9.21 34.45 8.21
N TYR A 413 8.67 34.90 7.09
CA TYR A 413 9.37 35.07 5.82
C TYR A 413 9.34 36.53 5.35
N THR A 414 10.36 36.93 4.60
CA THR A 414 10.42 38.15 3.82
C THR A 414 10.51 37.82 2.35
N TRP A 415 9.99 38.71 1.49
CA TRP A 415 10.09 38.57 0.04
C TRP A 415 11.18 39.47 -0.50
N ASN A 416 12.07 38.91 -1.31
CA ASN A 416 13.15 39.64 -1.98
C ASN A 416 13.04 39.41 -3.49
N ASP A 417 12.66 40.44 -4.21
CA ASP A 417 12.58 40.42 -5.69
C ASP A 417 13.99 40.43 -6.28
N TYR A 418 14.54 39.21 -6.53
CA TYR A 418 15.90 39.06 -7.04
C TYR A 418 16.06 39.34 -8.53
N ASN A 419 14.97 39.23 -9.29
CA ASN A 419 14.98 39.43 -10.75
C ASN A 419 14.35 40.75 -11.17
N GLU A 420 13.90 41.58 -10.22
CA GLU A 420 13.33 42.90 -10.39
C GLU A 420 12.05 42.92 -11.30
N ASN A 421 11.30 41.79 -11.28
CA ASN A 421 10.09 41.66 -12.10
C ASN A 421 8.79 42.08 -11.39
N ASN A 422 8.84 42.37 -10.08
CA ASN A 422 7.72 42.67 -9.19
C ASN A 422 6.64 41.57 -9.15
N ILE A 423 7.02 40.34 -9.43
CA ILE A 423 6.14 39.17 -9.33
C ILE A 423 6.65 38.29 -8.17
N GLN A 424 5.79 37.97 -7.23
CA GLN A 424 6.13 37.13 -6.10
C GLN A 424 6.30 35.67 -6.54
N GLU A 425 7.54 35.22 -6.69
CA GLU A 425 7.91 33.84 -7.02
C GLU A 425 8.25 33.06 -5.75
N LEU A 426 7.95 31.75 -5.72
CA LEU A 426 8.10 30.93 -4.49
C LEU A 426 9.54 30.83 -3.99
N ASP A 427 10.52 30.96 -4.85
CA ASP A 427 11.96 30.91 -4.56
C ASP A 427 12.54 32.23 -4.07
N GLU A 428 11.76 33.30 -4.11
CA GLU A 428 12.14 34.65 -3.62
C GLU A 428 11.76 34.90 -2.16
N PHE A 429 11.07 33.95 -1.51
CA PHE A 429 10.71 34.05 -0.10
C PHE A 429 11.77 33.38 0.78
N GLU A 430 12.35 34.15 1.67
CA GLU A 430 13.36 33.72 2.61
C GLU A 430 12.91 33.86 4.06
N LEU A 431 13.52 33.09 4.97
CA LEU A 431 13.34 33.32 6.40
C LEU A 431 13.85 34.71 6.76
N ALA A 432 13.00 35.55 7.31
CA ALA A 432 13.37 36.87 7.76
C ALA A 432 14.50 36.82 8.79
N GLN A 433 15.53 37.67 8.59
CA GLN A 433 16.64 37.76 9.54
C GLN A 433 16.26 38.50 10.81
N PHE A 434 15.35 39.47 10.70
CA PHE A 434 14.80 40.24 11.80
C PHE A 434 13.28 40.10 11.84
N GLN A 435 12.71 40.09 13.04
CA GLN A 435 11.27 39.84 13.23
C GLN A 435 10.38 40.96 12.59
N ASP A 436 10.85 42.19 12.61
CA ASP A 436 10.16 43.34 12.04
C ASP A 436 10.11 43.35 10.51
N GLU A 437 10.98 42.57 9.85
CA GLU A 437 11.00 42.35 8.39
C GLU A 437 10.15 41.13 7.96
N ALA A 438 9.61 40.39 8.92
CA ALA A 438 8.85 39.18 8.69
C ALA A 438 7.39 39.52 8.34
N GLU A 439 7.07 39.64 7.06
CA GLU A 439 5.76 40.06 6.55
C GLU A 439 4.96 38.92 5.87
N TYR A 440 5.51 37.72 5.82
CA TYR A 440 4.86 36.60 5.16
C TYR A 440 4.83 35.35 6.03
N ILE A 441 3.71 34.63 5.96
CA ILE A 441 3.54 33.28 6.51
C ILE A 441 3.36 32.28 5.38
N ARG A 442 3.93 31.09 5.52
CA ARG A 442 3.75 30.02 4.54
C ARG A 442 2.55 29.15 4.93
N ILE A 443 1.61 29.00 4.00
CA ILE A 443 0.41 28.18 4.15
C ILE A 443 0.49 27.00 3.20
N LEU A 444 0.20 25.79 3.73
CA LEU A 444 0.09 24.58 2.93
C LEU A 444 -1.28 24.54 2.26
N LEU A 445 -1.28 24.38 0.95
CA LEU A 445 -2.51 24.22 0.18
C LEU A 445 -3.03 22.77 0.34
N PRO A 446 -4.35 22.54 0.27
CA PRO A 446 -4.93 21.20 0.35
C PRO A 446 -4.53 20.29 -0.83
N ASN A 447 -4.01 20.87 -1.91
CA ASN A 447 -3.62 20.18 -3.11
C ASN A 447 -2.27 19.47 -2.97
N GLN A 448 -2.15 18.32 -3.61
CA GLN A 448 -0.90 17.60 -3.77
C GLN A 448 -0.59 17.46 -5.26
N ILE A 449 0.59 17.89 -5.67
CA ILE A 449 1.12 17.59 -7.01
C ILE A 449 1.93 16.30 -6.95
N PHE A 450 1.84 15.50 -8.01
CA PHE A 450 2.63 14.28 -8.13
C PHE A 450 3.89 14.55 -8.96
N VAL A 451 5.03 14.52 -8.30
CA VAL A 451 6.33 14.77 -8.92
C VAL A 451 6.96 13.45 -9.36
N LYS A 452 7.36 13.37 -10.63
CA LYS A 452 8.14 12.23 -11.14
C LYS A 452 9.51 12.21 -10.48
N ILE A 453 9.94 11.05 -9.99
CA ILE A 453 11.22 10.88 -9.32
C ILE A 453 12.04 9.71 -9.88
N SER A 454 13.35 9.84 -9.74
CA SER A 454 14.30 8.73 -9.77
C SER A 454 14.85 8.52 -8.36
N GLN A 455 14.70 7.31 -7.83
CA GLN A 455 15.27 6.91 -6.55
C GLN A 455 16.43 5.94 -6.79
N THR A 456 17.56 6.21 -6.17
CA THR A 456 18.70 5.29 -6.13
C THR A 456 19.08 5.00 -4.70
N LYS A 457 19.16 3.71 -4.37
CA LYS A 457 19.50 3.23 -3.03
C LYS A 457 20.67 2.26 -3.10
N ILE A 458 21.69 2.51 -2.29
CA ILE A 458 22.80 1.59 -2.07
C ILE A 458 22.85 1.25 -0.59
N SER A 459 22.85 -0.03 -0.27
CA SER A 459 23.13 -0.53 1.07
C SER A 459 24.26 -1.53 1.04
N GLN A 460 25.21 -1.39 1.95
CA GLN A 460 26.34 -2.29 2.09
C GLN A 460 26.61 -2.60 3.56
N THR A 461 26.81 -3.88 3.86
CA THR A 461 27.21 -4.33 5.18
C THR A 461 28.45 -5.22 5.07
N LEU A 462 29.53 -4.81 5.71
CA LEU A 462 30.74 -5.58 5.89
C LEU A 462 30.80 -6.12 7.33
N THR A 463 30.87 -7.43 7.48
CA THR A 463 31.01 -8.10 8.78
C THR A 463 32.34 -8.83 8.83
N LEU A 464 33.17 -8.47 9.82
CA LEU A 464 34.42 -9.16 10.17
C LEU A 464 34.17 -9.96 11.44
N ASN A 465 34.18 -11.30 11.34
CA ASN A 465 33.93 -12.21 12.46
C ASN A 465 34.93 -13.37 12.48
N PRO A 466 36.14 -13.16 12.94
CA PRO A 466 37.21 -14.17 12.95
C PRO A 466 37.15 -15.13 14.15
N GLN A 467 36.04 -15.29 14.85
CA GLN A 467 35.89 -16.13 16.05
C GLN A 467 36.35 -17.58 15.84
N GLN A 468 36.24 -18.12 14.63
CA GLN A 468 36.75 -19.47 14.28
C GLN A 468 38.27 -19.60 14.45
N TRP A 469 39.01 -18.49 14.63
CA TRP A 469 40.47 -18.49 14.82
C TRP A 469 40.89 -18.54 16.31
N PHE A 470 39.96 -18.63 17.25
CA PHE A 470 40.25 -18.70 18.69
C PHE A 470 41.24 -19.81 19.06
N ASN A 471 41.16 -20.94 18.37
CA ASN A 471 42.00 -22.10 18.64
C ASN A 471 43.39 -22.04 17.96
N LEU A 472 43.62 -20.98 17.17
CA LEU A 472 44.92 -20.77 16.51
C LEU A 472 45.88 -20.02 17.42
N LYS A 473 47.18 -20.10 17.12
CA LYS A 473 48.26 -19.43 17.89
C LYS A 473 48.66 -18.09 17.26
N GLY A 474 49.31 -17.24 18.03
CA GLY A 474 49.88 -15.96 17.57
C GLY A 474 48.81 -14.91 17.24
N PHE A 475 49.07 -14.07 16.26
CA PHE A 475 48.24 -12.92 15.88
C PHE A 475 46.78 -13.28 15.56
N LYS A 476 46.54 -14.43 14.95
CA LYS A 476 45.19 -14.91 14.60
C LYS A 476 44.30 -15.09 15.84
N LYS A 477 44.85 -15.56 16.96
CA LYS A 477 44.14 -15.68 18.24
C LYS A 477 43.75 -14.31 18.79
N VAL A 478 44.61 -13.30 18.67
CA VAL A 478 44.29 -11.92 19.11
C VAL A 478 43.16 -11.33 18.26
N VAL A 479 43.24 -11.47 16.95
CA VAL A 479 42.20 -10.97 16.03
C VAL A 479 40.85 -11.67 16.26
N ALA A 480 40.83 -12.93 16.70
CA ALA A 480 39.60 -13.66 17.00
C ALA A 480 38.75 -13.04 18.12
N HIS A 481 39.31 -12.19 18.97
CA HIS A 481 38.58 -11.46 20.00
C HIS A 481 37.78 -10.25 19.45
N PHE A 482 38.10 -9.80 18.23
CA PHE A 482 37.45 -8.67 17.63
C PHE A 482 36.33 -9.10 16.70
N PHE A 483 35.20 -8.38 16.74
CA PHE A 483 34.13 -8.45 15.78
C PHE A 483 33.85 -7.02 15.30
N ASN A 484 33.79 -6.82 14.00
CA ASN A 484 33.42 -5.53 13.43
C ASN A 484 32.27 -5.69 12.44
N GLN A 485 31.32 -4.78 12.52
CA GLN A 485 30.26 -4.64 11.53
C GLN A 485 30.16 -3.18 11.09
N THR A 486 30.38 -2.95 9.81
CA THR A 486 30.22 -1.66 9.16
C THR A 486 29.02 -1.72 8.24
N SER A 487 28.07 -0.82 8.42
CA SER A 487 26.90 -0.68 7.56
C SER A 487 26.87 0.72 6.96
N PHE A 488 26.57 0.79 5.69
CA PHE A 488 26.44 2.01 4.92
C PHE A 488 25.14 1.97 4.12
N LEU A 489 24.38 3.07 4.14
CA LEU A 489 23.17 3.26 3.38
C LEU A 489 23.16 4.66 2.78
N ILE A 490 22.90 4.76 1.49
CA ILE A 490 22.45 5.98 0.82
C ILE A 490 21.14 5.67 0.13
N ASP A 491 20.13 6.52 0.33
CA ASP A 491 18.86 6.52 -0.38
C ASP A 491 18.61 7.96 -0.85
N LYS A 492 18.65 8.19 -2.16
CA LYS A 492 18.50 9.50 -2.77
C LYS A 492 17.32 9.51 -3.73
N LYS A 493 16.47 10.53 -3.63
CA LYS A 493 15.35 10.79 -4.51
C LYS A 493 15.55 12.14 -5.20
N VAL A 494 15.54 12.09 -6.51
CA VAL A 494 15.80 13.26 -7.36
C VAL A 494 14.60 13.46 -8.28
N ARG A 495 14.20 14.70 -8.50
CA ARG A 495 13.20 15.04 -9.51
C ARG A 495 13.70 14.54 -10.86
N ARG A 496 12.85 13.83 -11.58
CA ARG A 496 13.21 13.22 -12.84
C ARG A 496 12.76 14.09 -14.01
N ASP A 497 13.71 14.40 -14.85
CA ASP A 497 13.50 14.73 -16.25
C ASP A 497 13.48 13.44 -17.08
N ASP A 498 12.57 13.29 -18.04
CA ASP A 498 12.32 12.04 -18.77
C ASP A 498 13.49 11.56 -19.65
N THR A 499 14.55 12.34 -19.77
CA THR A 499 15.69 12.10 -20.65
C THR A 499 16.89 11.45 -19.96
N VAL A 500 17.05 11.54 -18.62
CA VAL A 500 18.26 11.12 -17.92
C VAL A 500 17.96 10.09 -16.82
N PHE A 501 18.69 8.96 -16.83
CA PHE A 501 18.65 8.00 -15.73
C PHE A 501 19.66 8.38 -14.64
N ILE A 502 19.16 8.63 -13.45
CA ILE A 502 19.99 8.94 -12.28
C ILE A 502 20.30 7.61 -11.58
N ILE A 503 21.52 7.11 -11.79
CA ILE A 503 21.95 5.81 -11.26
C ILE A 503 22.98 6.00 -10.14
N ASN A 504 23.75 7.09 -10.14
CA ASN A 504 24.82 7.34 -9.19
C ASN A 504 24.30 8.13 -7.96
N PRO A 505 24.15 7.53 -6.76
CA PRO A 505 23.66 8.25 -5.59
C PRO A 505 24.74 9.13 -4.92
N PHE A 506 26.00 9.05 -5.39
CA PHE A 506 27.11 9.87 -4.86
C PHE A 506 27.24 11.20 -5.58
N GLU A 507 26.58 11.37 -6.71
CA GLU A 507 26.57 12.59 -7.49
C GLU A 507 25.69 13.65 -6.82
N ASP A 508 26.06 14.92 -6.93
CA ASP A 508 25.34 16.03 -6.32
C ASP A 508 24.34 16.62 -7.34
N TYR A 509 23.05 16.50 -7.04
CA TYR A 509 21.94 16.96 -7.87
C TYR A 509 21.24 18.15 -7.20
N LEU A 510 22.00 19.18 -6.82
CA LEU A 510 21.63 20.25 -5.88
C LEU A 510 20.22 20.81 -6.04
N GLU A 511 19.78 21.12 -7.26
CA GLU A 511 18.47 21.74 -7.54
C GLU A 511 17.33 20.71 -7.64
N ASN A 512 17.64 19.49 -8.04
CA ASN A 512 16.65 18.44 -8.29
C ASN A 512 16.52 17.42 -7.14
N GLU A 513 17.32 17.53 -6.08
CA GLU A 513 17.32 16.58 -4.97
C GLU A 513 16.15 16.83 -4.02
N LEU A 514 15.13 15.97 -4.07
CA LEU A 514 13.94 16.06 -3.22
C LEU A 514 14.11 15.43 -1.85
N ALA A 515 14.88 14.35 -1.75
CA ALA A 515 15.19 13.71 -0.48
C ALA A 515 16.50 12.92 -0.56
N ALA A 516 17.27 12.95 0.51
CA ALA A 516 18.47 12.13 0.66
C ALA A 516 18.64 11.66 2.10
N VAL A 517 18.84 10.36 2.26
CA VAL A 517 19.16 9.72 3.54
C VAL A 517 20.54 9.08 3.40
N SER A 518 21.45 9.39 4.29
CA SER A 518 22.76 8.76 4.37
C SER A 518 23.02 8.30 5.79
N ASN A 519 23.25 7.00 5.97
CA ASN A 519 23.52 6.40 7.26
C ASN A 519 24.81 5.60 7.19
N PHE A 520 25.74 5.91 8.07
CA PHE A 520 26.93 5.12 8.31
C PHE A 520 26.93 4.66 9.76
N ARG A 521 27.10 3.36 9.98
CA ARG A 521 27.22 2.77 11.31
C ARG A 521 28.40 1.80 11.34
N ASN A 522 29.29 1.97 12.28
CA ASN A 522 30.33 0.99 12.59
C ASN A 522 30.20 0.54 14.04
N VAL A 523 30.27 -0.76 14.26
CA VAL A 523 30.29 -1.35 15.60
C VAL A 523 31.50 -2.27 15.70
N LEU A 524 32.38 -1.96 16.63
CA LEU A 524 33.54 -2.76 16.98
C LEU A 524 33.32 -3.39 18.35
N PHE A 525 33.36 -4.71 18.42
CA PHE A 525 33.32 -5.46 19.67
C PHE A 525 34.69 -6.07 19.96
N PHE A 526 35.05 -6.06 21.22
CA PHE A 526 36.05 -6.92 21.80
C PHE A 526 35.39 -7.96 22.72
N ASN A 527 35.69 -9.23 22.54
CA ASN A 527 35.10 -10.36 23.25
C ASN A 527 33.57 -10.49 23.11
N LYS A 528 33.02 -10.25 21.93
CA LYS A 528 31.59 -10.38 21.66
C LYS A 528 31.04 -11.74 22.14
N GLY A 529 30.01 -11.71 22.99
CA GLY A 529 29.35 -12.91 23.52
C GLY A 529 30.12 -13.64 24.62
N LYS A 530 31.19 -13.07 25.19
CA LYS A 530 31.87 -13.62 26.35
C LYS A 530 31.27 -13.07 27.65
N GLN A 531 30.93 -13.95 28.59
CA GLN A 531 30.26 -13.55 29.83
C GLN A 531 31.16 -12.72 30.78
N LYS A 532 32.47 -13.02 30.83
CA LYS A 532 33.36 -12.35 31.77
C LYS A 532 33.60 -10.87 31.47
N PHE A 533 33.75 -10.54 30.20
CA PHE A 533 34.11 -9.21 29.78
C PHE A 533 33.79 -8.98 28.31
N THR A 534 33.02 -7.94 27.99
CA THR A 534 32.72 -7.50 26.63
C THR A 534 32.78 -5.98 26.55
N THR A 535 33.43 -5.45 25.54
CA THR A 535 33.44 -4.01 25.23
C THR A 535 32.92 -3.83 23.80
N SER A 536 32.13 -2.79 23.58
CA SER A 536 31.77 -2.37 22.23
C SER A 536 31.88 -0.85 22.06
N TYR A 537 32.38 -0.46 20.90
CA TYR A 537 32.36 0.91 20.43
C TYR A 537 31.49 1.02 19.21
N THR A 538 30.50 1.93 19.26
CA THR A 538 29.58 2.20 18.15
C THR A 538 29.76 3.64 17.69
N PHE A 539 29.99 3.81 16.40
CA PHE A 539 29.98 5.09 15.72
C PHE A 539 28.82 5.15 14.75
N ILE A 540 28.02 6.21 14.83
CA ILE A 540 26.88 6.47 13.93
C ILE A 540 27.04 7.87 13.36
N ARG A 541 26.87 7.97 12.05
CA ARG A 541 26.69 9.23 11.33
C ARG A 541 25.47 9.10 10.44
N SER A 542 24.46 9.92 10.69
CA SER A 542 23.22 9.99 9.91
C SER A 542 23.04 11.39 9.37
N SER A 543 22.58 11.50 8.14
CA SER A 543 22.15 12.75 7.53
C SER A 543 20.85 12.50 6.79
N ASN A 544 19.86 13.33 7.04
CA ASN A 544 18.57 13.31 6.37
C ASN A 544 18.30 14.70 5.79
N LYS A 545 17.87 14.74 4.53
CA LYS A 545 17.42 15.92 3.80
C LYS A 545 16.09 15.59 3.18
N ASN A 546 15.09 16.45 3.34
CA ASN A 546 13.77 16.26 2.77
C ASN A 546 13.19 17.62 2.33
N PHE A 547 12.68 17.66 1.10
CA PHE A 547 12.06 18.82 0.47
C PHE A 547 10.61 18.55 0.02
N LEU A 548 10.02 17.41 0.43
CA LEU A 548 8.73 16.94 -0.10
C LEU A 548 7.50 17.58 0.55
N SER A 549 7.60 18.13 1.76
CA SER A 549 6.43 18.63 2.49
C SER A 549 6.50 20.13 2.79
N ILE A 550 7.17 20.51 3.83
CA ILE A 550 7.15 21.89 4.37
C ILE A 550 8.40 22.70 4.07
N GLY A 551 9.02 22.48 2.91
CA GLY A 551 10.30 23.06 2.52
C GLY A 551 11.48 22.20 2.95
N LEU A 552 12.70 22.73 2.80
CA LEU A 552 13.91 21.98 3.09
C LEU A 552 14.09 21.73 4.59
N THR A 553 13.94 20.47 4.99
CA THR A 553 14.36 20.01 6.31
C THR A 553 15.68 19.25 6.23
N LYS A 554 16.62 19.56 7.11
CA LYS A 554 17.93 18.93 7.14
C LYS A 554 18.30 18.57 8.58
N SER A 555 18.57 17.31 8.84
CA SER A 555 19.06 16.85 10.12
C SER A 555 20.37 16.08 9.95
N LYS A 556 21.29 16.28 10.87
CA LYS A 556 22.57 15.56 10.94
C LYS A 556 22.80 15.06 12.37
N LEU A 557 23.09 13.78 12.49
CA LEU A 557 23.43 13.13 13.76
C LEU A 557 24.84 12.54 13.65
N LYS A 558 25.66 12.79 14.67
CA LYS A 558 26.92 12.10 14.89
C LYS A 558 26.94 11.60 16.32
N SER A 559 27.12 10.30 16.52
CA SER A 559 27.09 9.67 17.84
C SER A 559 28.25 8.72 18.02
N HIS A 560 28.84 8.75 19.21
CA HIS A 560 29.85 7.83 19.67
C HIS A 560 29.38 7.20 20.97
N GLN A 561 29.35 5.89 21.03
CA GLN A 561 28.89 5.13 22.19
C GLN A 561 29.92 4.07 22.57
N LEU A 562 30.36 4.08 23.80
CA LEU A 562 31.23 3.05 24.38
C LEU A 562 30.44 2.29 25.45
N ASN A 563 30.31 0.97 25.27
CA ASN A 563 29.71 0.10 26.25
C ASN A 563 30.76 -0.86 26.81
N PHE A 564 30.72 -1.03 28.12
CA PHE A 564 31.59 -1.93 28.84
C PHE A 564 30.75 -2.80 29.78
N ASN A 565 30.84 -4.11 29.60
CA ASN A 565 30.14 -5.09 30.44
C ASN A 565 31.16 -6.03 31.08
N HIS A 566 31.10 -6.17 32.39
CA HIS A 566 31.95 -7.05 33.15
C HIS A 566 31.13 -7.81 34.21
N LYS A 567 31.31 -9.11 34.28
CA LYS A 567 30.71 -9.96 35.33
C LYS A 567 31.69 -10.05 36.51
N PHE A 568 31.30 -9.51 37.67
CA PHE A 568 32.18 -9.43 38.86
C PHE A 568 32.13 -10.71 39.69
N TRP A 569 31.05 -11.48 39.65
CA TRP A 569 30.87 -12.70 40.45
C TRP A 569 30.36 -13.84 39.56
N ASN A 570 30.76 -15.11 39.91
CA ASN A 570 30.29 -16.32 39.23
C ASN A 570 28.89 -16.68 39.69
#